data_9850b8ac5c547baf23127306516386e1
#
_entry.id   9850b8ac5c547baf23127306516386e1
#
_cell.length_a   1.000
_cell.length_b   1.000
_cell.length_c   1.000
_cell.angle_alpha   90.00
_cell.angle_beta   90.00
_cell.angle_gamma   90.00
#
_symmetry.space_group_name_H-M   'P 1'
#
loop_
_entity.id
_entity.type
_entity.pdbx_description
1 polymer ?
#
loop_
_entity_poly.entity_id
_entity_poly.type
_entity_poly.pdbx_seq_one_letter_code
_entity_poly.pdbx_strand_id
1 'polypeptide(L)'
;KLNVKPNIGIRIKLASSGSGKWAESGGDASKFGLTSAELLTALNKIDEMGFHDCLRLIHFHIGSQITKIRRIQTALREAAQFYINLHKMGYNVDFVDCGGGLGVDYDGTRSSSSESSVNYSIQEYVNDCVYTFVEAANKNNIEHPNLITESGRSLSAHHSVLVIDVLETAS
;
A
#
# COMPACT_ATOMS: atom_id res chain seq x y z
N LYS A 1 33.32 4.23 -7.20
CA LYS A 1 31.99 4.16 -7.88
C LYS A 1 31.82 2.73 -8.36
N LEU A 2 30.69 2.10 -8.01
CA LEU A 2 30.51 0.63 -8.14
C LEU A 2 30.20 0.17 -9.57
N ASN A 3 30.04 1.04 -10.54
CA ASN A 3 29.68 0.73 -11.93
C ASN A 3 28.51 -0.30 -12.07
N VAL A 4 27.46 -0.14 -11.23
CA VAL A 4 26.29 -1.02 -11.19
C VAL A 4 25.06 -0.16 -11.41
N LYS A 5 24.11 -0.62 -12.23
CA LYS A 5 22.76 -0.06 -12.30
C LYS A 5 21.90 -0.63 -11.17
N PRO A 6 21.32 0.21 -10.28
CA PRO A 6 20.46 -0.27 -9.20
C PRO A 6 19.05 -0.61 -9.72
N ASN A 7 18.32 -1.46 -9.01
CA ASN A 7 16.85 -1.46 -9.10
C ASN A 7 16.31 -0.45 -8.07
N ILE A 8 15.47 0.46 -8.51
CA ILE A 8 14.92 1.54 -7.68
C ILE A 8 13.42 1.29 -7.44
N GLY A 9 13.03 1.41 -6.18
CA GLY A 9 11.63 1.50 -5.78
C GLY A 9 11.32 2.87 -5.20
N ILE A 10 10.14 3.41 -5.49
CA ILE A 10 9.69 4.70 -4.96
C ILE A 10 8.43 4.49 -4.14
N ARG A 11 8.43 5.00 -2.90
CA ARG A 11 7.22 5.09 -2.09
C ARG A 11 6.46 6.37 -2.46
N ILE A 12 5.22 6.20 -2.89
CA ILE A 12 4.29 7.29 -3.22
C ILE A 12 3.34 7.58 -2.06
N LYS A 13 2.96 8.85 -1.91
CA LYS A 13 1.83 9.26 -1.08
C LYS A 13 0.55 9.15 -1.89
N LEU A 14 -0.46 8.53 -1.30
CA LEU A 14 -1.82 8.56 -1.84
C LEU A 14 -2.61 9.66 -1.12
N ALA A 15 -3.46 10.38 -1.85
CA ALA A 15 -4.37 11.36 -1.28
C ALA A 15 -5.45 10.69 -0.42
N SER A 16 -5.83 9.45 -0.78
CA SER A 16 -6.72 8.62 0.02
C SER A 16 -6.09 8.32 1.38
N SER A 17 -6.65 8.91 2.43
CA SER A 17 -6.19 8.72 3.81
C SER A 17 -6.67 7.39 4.39
N GLY A 18 -5.78 6.72 5.11
CA GLY A 18 -6.14 5.64 6.02
C GLY A 18 -7.04 6.13 7.18
N SER A 19 -7.58 5.24 7.99
CA SER A 19 -8.28 5.57 9.24
C SER A 19 -7.70 4.83 10.41
N GLY A 20 -8.06 5.28 11.61
CA GLY A 20 -7.63 4.71 12.87
C GLY A 20 -6.63 5.64 13.58
N LYS A 21 -6.17 5.22 14.77
CA LYS A 21 -5.17 5.93 15.59
C LYS A 21 -3.88 6.31 14.84
N TRP A 22 -3.66 5.73 13.66
CA TRP A 22 -2.46 5.90 12.82
C TRP A 22 -2.80 6.54 11.46
N ALA A 23 -3.92 7.28 11.37
CA ALA A 23 -4.31 8.00 10.14
C ALA A 23 -3.24 9.00 9.66
N GLU A 24 -2.41 9.51 10.58
CA GLU A 24 -1.29 10.40 10.28
C GLU A 24 -0.15 9.73 9.48
N SER A 25 -0.16 8.40 9.33
CA SER A 25 0.84 7.68 8.54
C SER A 25 0.44 7.50 7.06
N GLY A 26 -0.75 7.94 6.67
CA GLY A 26 -1.27 7.92 5.31
C GLY A 26 -1.80 9.28 4.87
N GLY A 27 -2.14 9.43 3.58
CA GLY A 27 -2.64 10.67 2.97
C GLY A 27 -1.58 11.75 2.80
N ASP A 28 -2.00 12.95 2.38
CA ASP A 28 -1.09 14.08 2.10
C ASP A 28 -0.30 14.55 3.34
N ALA A 29 -0.84 14.38 4.54
CA ALA A 29 -0.16 14.69 5.80
C ALA A 29 0.91 13.66 6.22
N SER A 30 1.01 12.53 5.51
CA SER A 30 2.03 11.52 5.81
C SER A 30 3.44 12.10 5.67
N LYS A 31 4.30 11.83 6.65
CA LYS A 31 5.73 12.14 6.57
C LYS A 31 6.51 11.19 5.66
N PHE A 32 5.88 10.12 5.14
CA PHE A 32 6.51 9.10 4.32
C PHE A 32 5.99 9.12 2.89
N GLY A 33 6.88 8.82 1.95
CA GLY A 33 6.57 8.75 0.53
C GLY A 33 6.61 10.12 -0.14
N LEU A 34 6.55 10.13 -1.46
CA LEU A 34 6.61 11.32 -2.30
C LEU A 34 5.21 11.72 -2.75
N THR A 35 4.89 12.99 -2.68
CA THR A 35 3.74 13.59 -3.36
C THR A 35 3.91 13.49 -4.88
N SER A 36 2.85 13.72 -5.66
CA SER A 36 2.95 13.73 -7.12
C SER A 36 3.99 14.71 -7.65
N ALA A 37 4.12 15.90 -7.04
CA ALA A 37 5.11 16.89 -7.43
C ALA A 37 6.55 16.45 -7.09
N GLU A 38 6.75 15.88 -5.91
CA GLU A 38 8.04 15.32 -5.48
C GLU A 38 8.43 14.10 -6.32
N LEU A 39 7.45 13.27 -6.70
CA LEU A 39 7.68 12.14 -7.61
C LEU A 39 8.20 12.64 -8.96
N LEU A 40 7.56 13.63 -9.59
CA LEU A 40 8.02 14.19 -10.85
C LEU A 40 9.45 14.75 -10.73
N THR A 41 9.76 15.41 -9.63
CA THR A 41 11.14 15.90 -9.37
C THR A 41 12.13 14.74 -9.26
N ALA A 42 11.76 13.67 -8.57
CA ALA A 42 12.58 12.46 -8.43
C ALA A 42 12.80 11.75 -9.77
N LEU A 43 11.76 11.67 -10.61
CA LEU A 43 11.83 11.07 -11.95
C LEU A 43 12.81 11.85 -12.85
N ASN A 44 12.71 13.17 -12.87
CA ASN A 44 13.65 14.02 -13.61
C ASN A 44 15.10 13.77 -13.16
N LYS A 45 15.31 13.62 -11.84
CA LYS A 45 16.64 13.33 -11.29
C LYS A 45 17.16 11.95 -11.69
N ILE A 46 16.30 10.94 -11.73
CA ILE A 46 16.62 9.59 -12.21
C ILE A 46 17.05 9.65 -13.68
N ASP A 47 16.34 10.42 -14.50
CA ASP A 47 16.64 10.58 -15.92
C ASP A 47 17.96 11.33 -16.16
N GLU A 48 18.20 12.43 -15.45
CA GLU A 48 19.47 13.17 -15.49
C GLU A 48 20.68 12.28 -15.14
N MET A 49 20.48 11.29 -14.26
CA MET A 49 21.51 10.35 -13.85
C MET A 49 21.69 9.18 -14.82
N GLY A 50 20.87 9.05 -15.85
CA GLY A 50 20.88 7.93 -16.80
C GLY A 50 20.33 6.63 -16.20
N PHE A 51 19.42 6.73 -15.22
CA PHE A 51 18.82 5.60 -14.51
C PHE A 51 17.33 5.40 -14.83
N HIS A 52 16.86 5.89 -15.96
CA HIS A 52 15.48 5.75 -16.40
C HIS A 52 14.96 4.30 -16.27
N ASP A 53 15.72 3.35 -16.81
CA ASP A 53 15.37 1.91 -16.79
C ASP A 53 15.51 1.25 -15.42
N CYS A 54 15.97 1.99 -14.42
CA CYS A 54 16.21 1.46 -13.08
C CYS A 54 14.98 1.54 -12.17
N LEU A 55 13.98 2.35 -12.52
CA LEU A 55 12.74 2.42 -11.76
C LEU A 55 11.88 1.19 -12.05
N ARG A 56 11.77 0.29 -11.07
CA ARG A 56 11.12 -1.01 -11.23
C ARG A 56 9.92 -1.21 -10.30
N LEU A 57 9.80 -0.42 -9.23
CA LEU A 57 8.79 -0.62 -8.21
C LEU A 57 8.17 0.70 -7.74
N ILE A 58 6.86 0.70 -7.56
CA ILE A 58 6.17 1.68 -6.74
C ILE A 58 5.61 1.00 -5.49
N HIS A 59 5.70 1.68 -4.36
CA HIS A 59 5.17 1.22 -3.08
C HIS A 59 4.24 2.28 -2.50
N PHE A 60 3.20 1.85 -1.82
CA PHE A 60 2.36 2.70 -0.99
C PHE A 60 1.97 2.00 0.30
N HIS A 61 1.60 2.78 1.31
CA HIS A 61 1.12 2.24 2.58
C HIS A 61 0.06 3.19 3.15
N ILE A 62 -1.11 2.66 3.44
CA ILE A 62 -2.30 3.45 3.80
C ILE A 62 -2.63 3.45 5.29
N GLY A 63 -1.77 2.84 6.10
CA GLY A 63 -1.95 2.80 7.55
C GLY A 63 -1.91 1.41 8.15
N SER A 64 -2.40 1.27 9.37
CA SER A 64 -2.42 0.02 10.13
C SER A 64 -3.82 -0.24 10.66
N GLN A 65 -4.17 -1.52 10.84
CA GLN A 65 -5.48 -1.97 11.31
C GLN A 65 -6.61 -1.33 10.49
N ILE A 66 -6.56 -1.53 9.18
CA ILE A 66 -7.56 -0.98 8.25
C ILE A 66 -8.82 -1.84 8.33
N THR A 67 -9.87 -1.30 8.91
CA THR A 67 -11.10 -2.03 9.24
C THR A 67 -12.09 -2.13 8.08
N LYS A 68 -11.95 -1.26 7.06
CA LYS A 68 -12.93 -1.13 5.97
C LYS A 68 -12.30 -1.41 4.62
N ILE A 69 -12.80 -2.43 3.91
CA ILE A 69 -12.33 -2.79 2.56
C ILE A 69 -12.40 -1.62 1.56
N ARG A 70 -13.42 -0.77 1.65
CA ARG A 70 -13.58 0.39 0.75
C ARG A 70 -12.39 1.34 0.75
N ARG A 71 -11.65 1.45 1.86
CA ARG A 71 -10.44 2.28 1.93
C ARG A 71 -9.30 1.67 1.13
N ILE A 72 -9.14 0.35 1.24
CA ILE A 72 -8.20 -0.41 0.44
C ILE A 72 -8.53 -0.23 -1.04
N GLN A 73 -9.78 -0.44 -1.44
CA GLN A 73 -10.24 -0.26 -2.81
C GLN A 73 -9.96 1.13 -3.37
N THR A 74 -10.16 2.18 -2.56
CA THR A 74 -9.88 3.57 -2.98
C THR A 74 -8.39 3.78 -3.19
N ALA A 75 -7.55 3.29 -2.27
CA ALA A 75 -6.11 3.38 -2.37
C ALA A 75 -5.56 2.60 -3.58
N LEU A 76 -6.07 1.40 -3.83
CA LEU A 76 -5.68 0.59 -4.98
C LEU A 76 -5.98 1.29 -6.30
N ARG A 77 -7.17 1.90 -6.44
CA ARG A 77 -7.52 2.66 -7.65
C ARG A 77 -6.60 3.87 -7.87
N GLU A 78 -6.26 4.57 -6.79
CA GLU A 78 -5.33 5.71 -6.87
C GLU A 78 -3.92 5.22 -7.23
N ALA A 79 -3.41 4.16 -6.61
CA ALA A 79 -2.12 3.56 -6.94
C ALA A 79 -2.07 3.06 -8.39
N ALA A 80 -3.16 2.49 -8.90
CA ALA A 80 -3.27 2.08 -10.30
C ALA A 80 -3.14 3.27 -11.27
N GLN A 81 -3.60 4.48 -10.90
CA GLN A 81 -3.38 5.67 -11.72
C GLN A 81 -1.89 6.07 -11.75
N PHE A 82 -1.17 5.97 -10.64
CA PHE A 82 0.28 6.18 -10.63
C PHE A 82 0.99 5.18 -11.56
N TYR A 83 0.62 3.90 -11.46
CA TYR A 83 1.17 2.84 -12.30
C TYR A 83 0.96 3.14 -13.80
N ILE A 84 -0.29 3.46 -14.20
CA ILE A 84 -0.64 3.81 -15.57
C ILE A 84 0.15 5.03 -16.05
N ASN A 85 0.22 6.09 -15.22
CA ASN A 85 0.88 7.33 -15.63
C ASN A 85 2.40 7.15 -15.78
N LEU A 86 3.04 6.37 -14.94
CA LEU A 86 4.46 6.03 -15.07
C LEU A 86 4.73 5.30 -16.39
N HIS A 87 3.90 4.32 -16.75
CA HIS A 87 4.01 3.64 -18.05
C HIS A 87 3.80 4.61 -19.23
N LYS A 88 2.83 5.54 -19.15
CA LYS A 88 2.63 6.58 -20.18
C LYS A 88 3.81 7.54 -20.30
N MET A 89 4.59 7.73 -19.24
CA MET A 89 5.82 8.50 -19.23
C MET A 89 7.04 7.70 -19.71
N GLY A 90 6.87 6.43 -20.05
CA GLY A 90 7.91 5.55 -20.57
C GLY A 90 8.66 4.73 -19.49
N TYR A 91 8.31 4.86 -18.22
CA TYR A 91 8.92 4.05 -17.17
C TYR A 91 8.35 2.63 -17.16
N ASN A 92 9.23 1.63 -17.13
CA ASN A 92 8.84 0.22 -17.10
C ASN A 92 8.80 -0.29 -15.66
N VAL A 93 7.75 0.06 -14.93
CA VAL A 93 7.54 -0.39 -13.55
C VAL A 93 6.95 -1.79 -13.56
N ASP A 94 7.68 -2.78 -13.03
CA ASP A 94 7.24 -4.18 -13.03
C ASP A 94 6.50 -4.58 -11.76
N PHE A 95 6.73 -3.87 -10.67
CA PHE A 95 6.25 -4.24 -9.34
C PHE A 95 5.40 -3.14 -8.73
N VAL A 96 4.29 -3.55 -8.14
CA VAL A 96 3.50 -2.69 -7.25
C VAL A 96 3.45 -3.36 -5.88
N ASP A 97 4.04 -2.69 -4.90
CA ASP A 97 3.95 -3.10 -3.50
C ASP A 97 2.80 -2.34 -2.84
N CYS A 98 1.75 -3.06 -2.54
CA CYS A 98 0.52 -2.54 -1.93
C CYS A 98 0.68 -2.24 -0.43
N GLY A 99 1.88 -2.42 0.12
CA GLY A 99 2.16 -2.26 1.53
C GLY A 99 1.43 -3.27 2.40
N GLY A 100 1.27 -2.89 3.65
CA GLY A 100 0.57 -3.71 4.65
C GLY A 100 -0.62 -2.99 5.26
N GLY A 101 -0.84 -3.29 6.53
CA GLY A 101 -1.86 -2.62 7.32
C GLY A 101 -3.23 -3.30 7.30
N LEU A 102 -3.35 -4.50 6.73
CA LEU A 102 -4.58 -5.27 6.85
C LEU A 102 -4.98 -5.42 8.31
N GLY A 103 -6.25 -5.19 8.57
CA GLY A 103 -6.80 -5.35 9.89
C GLY A 103 -6.92 -6.82 10.29
N VAL A 104 -6.88 -7.04 11.61
CA VAL A 104 -7.14 -8.33 12.23
C VAL A 104 -8.44 -8.23 13.01
N ASP A 105 -9.24 -9.27 12.92
CA ASP A 105 -10.49 -9.38 13.68
C ASP A 105 -10.19 -9.93 15.07
N TYR A 106 -9.76 -9.05 15.98
CA TYR A 106 -9.38 -9.41 17.35
C TYR A 106 -10.59 -9.72 18.24
N ASP A 107 -11.74 -9.09 17.99
CA ASP A 107 -12.95 -9.25 18.78
C ASP A 107 -13.98 -10.24 18.19
N GLY A 108 -13.69 -10.77 17.00
CA GLY A 108 -14.53 -11.77 16.33
C GLY A 108 -15.85 -11.24 15.77
N THR A 109 -16.08 -9.92 15.81
CA THR A 109 -17.38 -9.34 15.40
C THR A 109 -17.54 -9.21 13.89
N ARG A 110 -16.48 -9.30 13.10
CA ARG A 110 -16.46 -9.09 11.66
C ARG A 110 -17.14 -7.79 11.24
N SER A 111 -16.87 -6.73 11.98
CA SER A 111 -17.53 -5.43 11.84
C SER A 111 -16.54 -4.31 11.58
N SER A 112 -16.88 -3.41 10.66
CA SER A 112 -16.13 -2.18 10.46
C SER A 112 -16.46 -1.08 11.49
N SER A 113 -17.39 -1.34 12.39
CA SER A 113 -17.75 -0.43 13.48
C SER A 113 -16.81 -0.55 14.68
N SER A 114 -16.07 -1.65 14.79
CA SER A 114 -15.05 -1.86 15.80
C SER A 114 -13.65 -1.60 15.24
N GLU A 115 -12.81 -0.88 15.98
CA GLU A 115 -11.39 -0.70 15.66
C GLU A 115 -10.58 -2.00 15.81
N SER A 116 -11.15 -2.98 16.53
CA SER A 116 -10.56 -4.31 16.78
C SER A 116 -11.07 -5.38 15.82
N SER A 117 -11.75 -4.99 14.74
CA SER A 117 -12.32 -5.93 13.78
C SER A 117 -12.16 -5.44 12.34
N VAL A 118 -12.59 -6.26 11.38
CA VAL A 118 -12.57 -5.96 9.94
C VAL A 118 -13.84 -6.48 9.26
N ASN A 119 -14.26 -5.81 8.19
CA ASN A 119 -15.44 -6.19 7.41
C ASN A 119 -15.11 -6.93 6.10
N TYR A 120 -13.93 -7.52 6.00
CA TYR A 120 -13.47 -8.22 4.80
C TYR A 120 -12.59 -9.43 5.14
N SER A 121 -12.47 -10.33 4.20
CA SER A 121 -11.57 -11.48 4.24
C SER A 121 -10.27 -11.18 3.49
N ILE A 122 -9.24 -12.00 3.73
CA ILE A 122 -7.99 -11.97 2.96
C ILE A 122 -8.28 -12.23 1.46
N GLN A 123 -9.22 -13.13 1.16
CA GLN A 123 -9.58 -13.43 -0.23
C GLN A 123 -10.19 -12.23 -0.94
N GLU A 124 -11.08 -11.48 -0.29
CA GLU A 124 -11.64 -10.25 -0.84
C GLU A 124 -10.56 -9.20 -1.11
N TYR A 125 -9.64 -9.03 -0.16
CA TYR A 125 -8.48 -8.16 -0.34
C TYR A 125 -7.64 -8.54 -1.57
N VAL A 126 -7.29 -9.81 -1.70
CA VAL A 126 -6.49 -10.29 -2.84
C VAL A 126 -7.24 -10.10 -4.16
N ASN A 127 -8.53 -10.40 -4.18
CA ASN A 127 -9.37 -10.21 -5.36
C ASN A 127 -9.39 -8.73 -5.77
N ASP A 128 -9.56 -7.80 -4.83
CA ASP A 128 -9.55 -6.36 -5.10
C ASP A 128 -8.19 -5.88 -5.64
N CYS A 129 -7.08 -6.37 -5.06
CA CYS A 129 -5.74 -6.05 -5.55
C CYS A 129 -5.56 -6.51 -7.00
N VAL A 130 -5.80 -7.79 -7.28
CA VAL A 130 -5.60 -8.37 -8.61
C VAL A 130 -6.54 -7.72 -9.63
N TYR A 131 -7.83 -7.64 -9.33
CA TYR A 131 -8.82 -7.09 -10.24
C TYR A 131 -8.52 -5.63 -10.62
N THR A 132 -8.15 -4.79 -9.64
CA THR A 132 -7.88 -3.37 -9.88
C THR A 132 -6.72 -3.17 -10.86
N PHE A 133 -5.62 -3.89 -10.68
CA PHE A 133 -4.45 -3.73 -11.56
C PHE A 133 -4.63 -4.43 -12.91
N VAL A 134 -5.30 -5.57 -12.97
CA VAL A 134 -5.64 -6.26 -14.24
C VAL A 134 -6.56 -5.37 -15.09
N GLU A 135 -7.63 -4.82 -14.51
CA GLU A 135 -8.54 -3.94 -15.22
C GLU A 135 -7.83 -2.67 -15.72
N ALA A 136 -7.03 -2.05 -14.85
CA ALA A 136 -6.27 -0.85 -15.18
C ALA A 136 -5.27 -1.10 -16.32
N ALA A 137 -4.52 -2.19 -16.27
CA ALA A 137 -3.53 -2.56 -17.27
C ALA A 137 -4.19 -2.89 -18.62
N ASN A 138 -5.22 -3.73 -18.61
CA ASN A 138 -5.96 -4.10 -19.83
C ASN A 138 -6.57 -2.86 -20.53
N LYS A 139 -7.20 -1.97 -19.76
CA LYS A 139 -7.82 -0.74 -20.29
C LYS A 139 -6.82 0.21 -20.94
N ASN A 140 -5.57 0.20 -20.49
CA ASN A 140 -4.52 1.08 -21.00
C ASN A 140 -3.52 0.36 -21.92
N ASN A 141 -3.73 -0.93 -22.20
CA ASN A 141 -2.86 -1.77 -23.03
C ASN A 141 -1.39 -1.76 -22.56
N ILE A 142 -1.20 -1.91 -21.26
CA ILE A 142 0.10 -2.04 -20.60
C ILE A 142 0.20 -3.42 -19.92
N GLU A 143 1.42 -3.83 -19.58
CA GLU A 143 1.65 -5.10 -18.90
C GLU A 143 1.03 -5.12 -17.49
N HIS A 144 0.75 -6.33 -16.99
CA HIS A 144 0.28 -6.51 -15.62
C HIS A 144 1.46 -6.45 -14.66
N PRO A 145 1.36 -5.71 -13.53
CA PRO A 145 2.44 -5.69 -12.55
C PRO A 145 2.50 -6.99 -11.74
N ASN A 146 3.68 -7.28 -11.22
CA ASN A 146 3.82 -8.21 -10.11
C ASN A 146 3.38 -7.50 -8.83
N LEU A 147 2.46 -8.11 -8.07
CA LEU A 147 1.94 -7.54 -6.85
C LEU A 147 2.71 -8.08 -5.63
N ILE A 148 3.11 -7.17 -4.75
CA ILE A 148 3.75 -7.46 -3.47
C ILE A 148 2.83 -6.95 -2.35
N THR A 149 2.78 -7.66 -1.24
CA THR A 149 2.05 -7.24 -0.03
C THR A 149 2.91 -7.46 1.21
N GLU A 150 2.77 -6.57 2.19
CA GLU A 150 3.50 -6.59 3.46
C GLU A 150 2.58 -6.96 4.64
N SER A 151 1.68 -7.90 4.44
CA SER A 151 0.56 -8.24 5.33
C SER A 151 0.94 -9.15 6.52
N GLY A 152 2.11 -8.94 7.13
CA GLY A 152 2.66 -9.78 8.19
C GLY A 152 1.72 -9.98 9.37
N ARG A 153 1.12 -8.89 9.90
CA ARG A 153 0.22 -8.97 11.04
C ARG A 153 -0.98 -9.88 10.77
N SER A 154 -1.62 -9.75 9.62
CA SER A 154 -2.82 -10.54 9.30
C SER A 154 -2.52 -12.04 9.18
N LEU A 155 -1.28 -12.41 8.88
CA LEU A 155 -0.84 -13.80 8.79
C LEU A 155 -0.42 -14.37 10.15
N SER A 156 0.17 -13.55 11.03
CA SER A 156 0.81 -14.04 12.26
C SER A 156 0.08 -13.67 13.55
N ALA A 157 -0.93 -12.78 13.54
CA ALA A 157 -1.54 -12.25 14.75
C ALA A 157 -2.21 -13.31 15.64
N HIS A 158 -2.72 -14.39 15.05
CA HIS A 158 -3.46 -15.43 15.79
C HIS A 158 -2.58 -16.59 16.29
N HIS A 159 -1.26 -16.54 16.11
CA HIS A 159 -0.38 -17.66 16.50
C HIS A 159 -0.13 -17.74 18.01
N SER A 160 -0.38 -16.65 18.75
CA SER A 160 -0.22 -16.61 20.21
C SER A 160 -1.21 -15.65 20.86
N VAL A 161 -1.54 -15.95 22.12
CA VAL A 161 -2.43 -15.15 22.97
C VAL A 161 -1.74 -14.90 24.30
N LEU A 162 -1.77 -13.65 24.77
CA LEU A 162 -1.33 -13.27 26.10
C LEU A 162 -2.56 -13.19 27.02
N VAL A 163 -2.58 -14.00 28.05
CA VAL A 163 -3.60 -13.95 29.10
C VAL A 163 -2.99 -13.30 30.35
N ILE A 164 -3.65 -12.25 30.85
CA ILE A 164 -3.22 -11.51 32.05
C ILE A 164 -4.40 -11.30 32.99
N ASP A 165 -4.13 -11.30 34.29
CA ASP A 165 -5.10 -10.94 35.32
C ASP A 165 -5.12 -9.42 35.50
N VAL A 166 -6.30 -8.86 35.83
CA VAL A 166 -6.42 -7.46 36.26
C VAL A 166 -6.02 -7.38 37.72
N LEU A 167 -4.86 -6.78 38.01
CA LEU A 167 -4.32 -6.70 39.36
C LEU A 167 -4.91 -5.50 40.14
N GLU A 168 -5.22 -4.39 39.45
CA GLU A 168 -5.72 -3.14 40.04
C GLU A 168 -6.49 -2.31 39.03
N THR A 169 -7.51 -1.60 39.49
CA THR A 169 -8.24 -0.59 38.74
C THR A 169 -8.14 0.76 39.45
N ALA A 170 -7.70 1.80 38.77
CA ALA A 170 -7.77 3.18 39.28
C ALA A 170 -9.19 3.72 39.07
N SER A 171 -9.80 4.26 40.14
CA SER A 171 -11.12 4.94 40.12
C SER A 171 -10.96 6.45 40.10
#